data_1cead1ef836fd22afda7ef94d2b457bf
#
_entry.id   1cead1ef836fd22afda7ef94d2b457bf
#
_cell.length_a   1.000
_cell.length_b   1.000
_cell.length_c   1.000
_cell.angle_alpha   90.00
_cell.angle_beta   90.00
_cell.angle_gamma   90.00
#
_symmetry.space_group_name_H-M   'P 1'
#
loop_
_entity.id
_entity.type
_entity.pdbx_description
1 polymer ?
#
loop_
_entity_poly.entity_id
_entity_poly.type
_entity_poly.pdbx_seq_one_letter_code
_entity_poly.pdbx_strand_id
1 'polypeptide(L)'
;MQRMNGLSDSRYGRAANSPDAPLQNGVWGQAYNSTAHFQSDGEAQGMSRSATGFITGIDGHISDNWLLGLFSGYMQSSLNSGLSSASVDSYQIGAYGSYVWNNVSLTFGGNANLHDIDSKRTIRFKEITNDNRASYKASSYQGFAELGYNIDTRLVLLEPFAGISYAYAKTNSFTENEAVTALSGSGATSSLLSNYLGIRLSNNYAISENTSVNTKVALGWQHNSYTQPETMLNFGNNPGFMVAGLPLSRDVLYAQAGLDFNLTQRTSLGLQYRGQVAHGMQDHAIKVNLAVNF
;
A
#
# COMPACT_ATOMS: atom_id res chain seq x y z
N MET A 1 -0.85 3.66 -0.40
CA MET A 1 -1.86 3.30 -1.39
C MET A 1 -1.75 1.87 -1.93
N GLN A 2 -0.57 1.36 -2.23
CA GLN A 2 -0.30 0.04 -2.81
C GLN A 2 -0.72 -1.18 -1.98
N ARG A 3 -1.12 -1.00 -0.72
CA ARG A 3 -1.23 -2.09 0.26
C ARG A 3 -2.61 -2.73 0.35
N MET A 4 -3.66 -2.00 0.03
CA MET A 4 -5.03 -2.50 0.16
C MET A 4 -5.45 -3.38 -1.02
N ASN A 5 -4.94 -3.11 -2.23
CA ASN A 5 -5.19 -3.99 -3.38
C ASN A 5 -4.67 -5.42 -3.18
N GLY A 6 -3.70 -5.61 -2.27
CA GLY A 6 -3.20 -6.94 -1.92
C GLY A 6 -4.06 -7.74 -0.94
N LEU A 7 -4.96 -7.08 -0.20
CA LEU A 7 -5.91 -7.78 0.67
C LEU A 7 -7.05 -8.41 -0.15
N SER A 8 -7.47 -7.75 -1.24
CA SER A 8 -8.46 -8.30 -2.15
C SER A 8 -7.95 -9.51 -2.93
N ASP A 9 -6.68 -9.49 -3.36
CA ASP A 9 -6.11 -10.51 -4.24
C ASP A 9 -5.92 -11.88 -3.58
N SER A 10 -5.65 -11.95 -2.27
CA SER A 10 -5.35 -13.22 -1.61
C SER A 10 -6.56 -14.13 -1.43
N ARG A 11 -7.78 -13.61 -1.47
CA ARG A 11 -9.01 -14.38 -1.20
C ARG A 11 -9.95 -14.55 -2.37
N TYR A 12 -9.90 -13.67 -3.36
CA TYR A 12 -10.74 -13.78 -4.55
C TYR A 12 -10.52 -15.08 -5.34
N GLY A 13 -9.32 -15.60 -5.35
CA GLY A 13 -9.01 -16.85 -6.04
C GLY A 13 -9.69 -18.09 -5.48
N ARG A 14 -10.31 -18.00 -4.30
CA ARG A 14 -11.03 -19.14 -3.70
C ARG A 14 -12.52 -19.15 -3.98
N ALA A 15 -13.17 -17.99 -3.95
CA ALA A 15 -14.62 -17.92 -4.21
C ALA A 15 -14.98 -18.20 -5.67
N ALA A 16 -14.10 -17.84 -6.61
CA ALA A 16 -14.35 -17.98 -8.04
C ALA A 16 -14.07 -19.40 -8.61
N ASN A 17 -13.23 -20.20 -7.94
CA ASN A 17 -12.74 -21.47 -8.52
C ASN A 17 -13.38 -22.74 -7.96
N SER A 18 -14.36 -22.64 -7.07
CA SER A 18 -15.12 -23.79 -6.55
C SER A 18 -16.52 -23.37 -6.15
N PRO A 19 -17.49 -23.52 -7.07
CA PRO A 19 -18.90 -23.23 -6.77
C PRO A 19 -19.45 -24.02 -5.57
N ASP A 20 -18.81 -25.14 -5.23
CA ASP A 20 -19.23 -26.06 -4.16
C ASP A 20 -18.34 -26.00 -2.90
N ALA A 21 -17.35 -25.09 -2.83
CA ALA A 21 -16.54 -24.95 -1.62
C ALA A 21 -17.36 -24.29 -0.51
N PRO A 22 -17.43 -24.90 0.70
CA PRO A 22 -18.16 -24.29 1.80
C PRO A 22 -17.58 -22.92 2.14
N LEU A 23 -18.47 -21.97 2.39
CA LEU A 23 -18.13 -20.63 2.86
C LEU A 23 -17.38 -20.74 4.18
N GLN A 24 -16.15 -20.29 4.23
CA GLN A 24 -15.31 -20.45 5.41
C GLN A 24 -14.91 -19.07 5.95
N ASN A 25 -15.07 -18.92 7.25
CA ASN A 25 -14.48 -17.83 8.00
C ASN A 25 -13.00 -18.10 8.20
N GLY A 26 -12.21 -17.10 8.49
CA GLY A 26 -10.79 -17.35 8.66
C GLY A 26 -10.03 -16.22 9.35
N VAL A 27 -8.86 -16.59 9.82
CA VAL A 27 -7.82 -15.65 10.25
C VAL A 27 -6.68 -15.69 9.25
N TRP A 28 -6.06 -14.56 9.04
CA TRP A 28 -4.95 -14.45 8.11
C TRP A 28 -3.87 -13.48 8.62
N GLY A 29 -2.66 -13.72 8.19
CA GLY A 29 -1.52 -12.83 8.41
C GLY A 29 -0.75 -12.60 7.12
N GLN A 30 -0.21 -11.40 6.96
CA GLN A 30 0.57 -11.00 5.81
C GLN A 30 1.81 -10.23 6.26
N ALA A 31 2.98 -10.68 5.83
CA ALA A 31 4.21 -9.91 5.89
C ALA A 31 4.54 -9.33 4.52
N TYR A 32 5.10 -8.13 4.49
CA TYR A 32 5.48 -7.49 3.22
C TYR A 32 6.74 -6.64 3.40
N ASN A 33 7.46 -6.54 2.28
CA ASN A 33 8.57 -5.62 2.12
C ASN A 33 8.40 -4.86 0.80
N SER A 34 8.72 -3.57 0.78
CA SER A 34 8.75 -2.78 -0.46
C SER A 34 9.93 -1.83 -0.48
N THR A 35 10.47 -1.61 -1.69
CA THR A 35 11.48 -0.59 -1.97
C THR A 35 11.02 0.26 -3.13
N ALA A 36 11.19 1.59 -2.99
CA ALA A 36 10.86 2.54 -4.03
C ALA A 36 11.99 3.54 -4.23
N HIS A 37 12.19 3.93 -5.48
CA HIS A 37 13.11 4.97 -5.89
C HIS A 37 12.36 6.05 -6.64
N PHE A 38 12.57 7.30 -6.23
CA PHE A 38 12.04 8.50 -6.85
C PHE A 38 13.22 9.33 -7.35
N GLN A 39 13.22 9.66 -8.64
CA GLN A 39 14.25 10.49 -9.24
C GLN A 39 14.03 11.96 -8.86
N SER A 40 15.12 12.74 -8.88
CA SER A 40 15.03 14.22 -8.78
C SER A 40 14.26 14.78 -9.98
N ASP A 41 13.44 15.78 -9.73
CA ASP A 41 12.76 16.55 -10.79
C ASP A 41 13.53 17.84 -11.19
N GLY A 42 14.70 18.06 -10.57
CA GLY A 42 15.52 19.25 -10.77
C GLY A 42 15.31 20.32 -9.69
N GLU A 43 14.16 20.36 -9.03
CA GLU A 43 13.86 21.27 -7.91
C GLU A 43 13.95 20.53 -6.57
N ALA A 44 13.41 19.34 -6.50
CA ALA A 44 13.51 18.48 -5.31
C ALA A 44 14.51 17.34 -5.54
N GLN A 45 15.25 17.00 -4.49
CA GLN A 45 16.21 15.91 -4.52
C GLN A 45 15.49 14.56 -4.58
N GLY A 46 16.03 13.61 -5.35
CA GLY A 46 15.52 12.26 -5.43
C GLY A 46 15.53 11.56 -4.06
N MET A 47 14.65 10.56 -3.89
CA MET A 47 14.43 9.88 -2.64
C MET A 47 14.36 8.37 -2.84
N SER A 48 14.90 7.61 -1.90
CA SER A 48 14.65 6.18 -1.77
C SER A 48 13.80 5.90 -0.52
N ARG A 49 12.93 4.91 -0.63
CA ARG A 49 12.10 4.42 0.47
C ARG A 49 12.22 2.90 0.58
N SER A 50 12.39 2.40 1.77
CA SER A 50 12.15 1.00 2.12
C SER A 50 11.04 0.91 3.16
N ALA A 51 10.22 -0.14 3.11
CA ALA A 51 9.18 -0.36 4.09
C ALA A 51 8.98 -1.85 4.33
N THR A 52 8.92 -2.24 5.58
CA THR A 52 8.65 -3.61 6.02
C THR A 52 7.52 -3.57 7.03
N GLY A 53 6.64 -4.55 6.99
CA GLY A 53 5.54 -4.60 7.93
C GLY A 53 4.76 -5.92 7.88
N PHE A 54 3.81 -6.00 8.81
CA PHE A 54 2.87 -7.11 8.85
C PHE A 54 1.45 -6.59 9.09
N ILE A 55 0.48 -7.37 8.63
CA ILE A 55 -0.94 -7.13 8.81
C ILE A 55 -1.57 -8.46 9.21
N THR A 56 -2.48 -8.43 10.15
CA THR A 56 -3.29 -9.59 10.51
C THR A 56 -4.76 -9.22 10.53
N GLY A 57 -5.62 -10.16 10.23
CA GLY A 57 -7.05 -9.91 10.18
C GLY A 57 -7.88 -11.17 10.31
N ILE A 58 -9.16 -10.92 10.48
CA ILE A 58 -10.21 -11.92 10.50
C ILE A 58 -11.26 -11.53 9.49
N ASP A 59 -11.85 -12.50 8.84
CA ASP A 59 -13.00 -12.26 7.98
C ASP A 59 -13.98 -13.42 8.01
N GLY A 60 -15.18 -13.15 7.59
CA GLY A 60 -16.24 -14.12 7.54
C GLY A 60 -17.29 -13.79 6.48
N HIS A 61 -17.92 -14.82 6.01
CA HIS A 61 -19.10 -14.71 5.16
C HIS A 61 -20.34 -14.44 6.01
N ILE A 62 -21.01 -13.32 5.72
CA ILE A 62 -22.30 -12.99 6.34
C ILE A 62 -23.48 -13.50 5.50
N SER A 63 -23.23 -13.86 4.26
CA SER A 63 -24.13 -14.57 3.35
C SER A 63 -23.30 -15.20 2.22
N ASP A 64 -23.94 -15.96 1.34
CA ASP A 64 -23.29 -16.60 0.19
C ASP A 64 -22.51 -15.62 -0.71
N ASN A 65 -22.92 -14.37 -0.75
CA ASN A 65 -22.36 -13.35 -1.64
C ASN A 65 -21.49 -12.32 -0.92
N TRP A 66 -21.58 -12.22 0.42
CA TRP A 66 -20.90 -11.19 1.19
C TRP A 66 -19.81 -11.75 2.09
N LEU A 67 -18.60 -11.20 1.95
CA LEU A 67 -17.50 -11.38 2.89
C LEU A 67 -17.18 -10.03 3.53
N LEU A 68 -17.02 -10.01 4.85
CA LEU A 68 -16.52 -8.84 5.59
C LEU A 68 -15.33 -9.22 6.44
N GLY A 69 -14.41 -8.28 6.62
CA GLY A 69 -13.20 -8.50 7.42
C GLY A 69 -12.73 -7.25 8.12
N LEU A 70 -12.01 -7.48 9.22
CA LEU A 70 -11.30 -6.47 9.99
C LEU A 70 -9.82 -6.82 10.02
N PHE A 71 -8.97 -5.82 10.07
CA PHE A 71 -7.53 -6.01 10.16
C PHE A 71 -6.85 -4.95 10.98
N SER A 72 -5.69 -5.28 11.49
CA SER A 72 -4.73 -4.35 12.08
C SER A 72 -3.32 -4.70 11.62
N GLY A 73 -2.39 -3.77 11.77
CA GLY A 73 -1.01 -4.02 11.37
C GLY A 73 -0.05 -2.93 11.80
N TYR A 74 1.21 -3.27 11.65
CA TYR A 74 2.35 -2.40 11.92
C TYR A 74 3.29 -2.36 10.72
N MET A 75 3.91 -1.22 10.51
CA MET A 75 4.89 -1.02 9.46
C MET A 75 5.94 -0.01 9.88
N GLN A 76 7.17 -0.34 9.56
CA GLN A 76 8.32 0.56 9.61
C GLN A 76 8.74 0.95 8.21
N SER A 77 8.99 2.23 7.99
CA SER A 77 9.53 2.75 6.72
C SER A 77 10.74 3.63 6.98
N SER A 78 11.73 3.52 6.10
CA SER A 78 12.89 4.42 6.06
C SER A 78 12.88 5.18 4.75
N LEU A 79 13.08 6.49 4.83
CA LEU A 79 13.19 7.41 3.69
C LEU A 79 14.57 8.04 3.71
N ASN A 80 15.22 8.11 2.55
CA ASN A 80 16.53 8.73 2.41
C ASN A 80 16.56 9.61 1.17
N SER A 81 16.99 10.86 1.36
CA SER A 81 17.12 11.86 0.30
C SER A 81 18.37 12.69 0.57
N GLY A 82 19.50 12.32 -0.05
CA GLY A 82 20.79 12.98 0.12
C GLY A 82 21.26 13.07 1.57
N LEU A 83 21.26 14.28 2.15
CA LEU A 83 21.66 14.55 3.52
C LEU A 83 20.46 14.48 4.52
N SER A 84 19.28 14.10 4.05
CA SER A 84 18.08 14.00 4.88
C SER A 84 17.58 12.56 4.93
N SER A 85 17.11 12.13 6.09
CA SER A 85 16.49 10.82 6.27
C SER A 85 15.32 10.91 7.24
N ALA A 86 14.40 9.96 7.15
CA ALA A 86 13.34 9.80 8.12
C ALA A 86 13.03 8.33 8.37
N SER A 87 12.70 7.99 9.61
CA SER A 87 12.09 6.73 10.01
C SER A 87 10.63 6.98 10.35
N VAL A 88 9.75 6.09 9.92
CA VAL A 88 8.32 6.20 10.16
C VAL A 88 7.78 4.88 10.68
N ASP A 89 7.31 4.89 11.90
CA ASP A 89 6.56 3.79 12.50
C ASP A 89 5.07 4.03 12.31
N SER A 90 4.37 3.06 11.74
CA SER A 90 2.97 3.21 11.36
C SER A 90 2.13 2.09 11.93
N TYR A 91 1.06 2.44 12.63
CA TYR A 91 0.04 1.55 13.17
C TYR A 91 -1.25 1.73 12.37
N GLN A 92 -1.86 0.62 11.95
CA GLN A 92 -3.05 0.67 11.12
C GLN A 92 -4.17 -0.21 11.65
N ILE A 93 -5.40 0.26 11.44
CA ILE A 93 -6.62 -0.50 11.65
C ILE A 93 -7.56 -0.26 10.47
N GLY A 94 -8.28 -1.27 10.05
CA GLY A 94 -9.18 -1.11 8.92
C GLY A 94 -10.20 -2.22 8.80
N ALA A 95 -11.10 -2.02 7.84
CA ALA A 95 -12.12 -2.97 7.46
C ALA A 95 -12.20 -3.08 5.93
N TYR A 96 -12.65 -4.23 5.47
CA TYR A 96 -12.87 -4.48 4.05
C TYR A 96 -14.06 -5.41 3.85
N GLY A 97 -14.55 -5.42 2.62
CA GLY A 97 -15.60 -6.34 2.23
C GLY A 97 -15.53 -6.66 0.76
N SER A 98 -16.17 -7.74 0.41
CA SER A 98 -16.42 -8.09 -0.98
C SER A 98 -17.83 -8.61 -1.17
N TYR A 99 -18.37 -8.32 -2.33
CA TYR A 99 -19.68 -8.78 -2.78
C TYR A 99 -19.55 -9.41 -4.16
N VAL A 100 -20.05 -10.62 -4.32
CA VAL A 100 -20.03 -11.34 -5.59
C VAL A 100 -21.46 -11.58 -6.05
N TRP A 101 -21.76 -11.13 -7.27
CA TRP A 101 -23.05 -11.36 -7.90
C TRP A 101 -22.83 -11.88 -9.31
N ASN A 102 -23.18 -13.13 -9.55
CA ASN A 102 -22.84 -13.84 -10.78
C ASN A 102 -21.35 -13.70 -11.11
N ASN A 103 -21.05 -13.08 -12.25
CA ASN A 103 -19.68 -12.83 -12.72
C ASN A 103 -19.09 -11.50 -12.22
N VAL A 104 -19.84 -10.67 -11.52
CA VAL A 104 -19.38 -9.38 -11.03
C VAL A 104 -18.88 -9.50 -9.61
N SER A 105 -17.72 -8.93 -9.35
CA SER A 105 -17.12 -8.80 -8.03
C SER A 105 -16.97 -7.34 -7.66
N LEU A 106 -17.41 -6.96 -6.47
CA LEU A 106 -17.15 -5.66 -5.87
C LEU A 106 -16.28 -5.88 -4.64
N THR A 107 -15.12 -5.23 -4.58
CA THR A 107 -14.26 -5.21 -3.38
C THR A 107 -14.09 -3.78 -2.92
N PHE A 108 -14.22 -3.56 -1.63
CA PHE A 108 -14.07 -2.24 -1.04
C PHE A 108 -13.44 -2.33 0.34
N GLY A 109 -12.90 -1.22 0.82
CA GLY A 109 -12.32 -1.18 2.15
C GLY A 109 -11.78 0.19 2.51
N GLY A 110 -11.35 0.30 3.76
CA GLY A 110 -10.73 1.51 4.28
C GLY A 110 -9.91 1.23 5.53
N ASN A 111 -8.96 2.12 5.79
CA ASN A 111 -8.14 2.07 6.98
C ASN A 111 -7.79 3.47 7.49
N ALA A 112 -7.50 3.52 8.78
CA ALA A 112 -6.89 4.64 9.46
C ALA A 112 -5.49 4.24 9.94
N ASN A 113 -4.54 5.18 9.83
CA ASN A 113 -3.17 4.96 10.27
C ASN A 113 -2.72 6.11 11.17
N LEU A 114 -1.93 5.76 12.17
CA LEU A 114 -1.15 6.69 12.98
C LEU A 114 0.32 6.47 12.65
N HIS A 115 1.08 7.56 12.55
CA HIS A 115 2.48 7.54 12.19
C HIS A 115 3.28 8.32 13.22
N ASP A 116 4.35 7.70 13.74
CA ASP A 116 5.41 8.35 14.49
C ASP A 116 6.59 8.52 13.54
N ILE A 117 7.07 9.76 13.40
CA ILE A 117 8.08 10.15 12.42
C ILE A 117 9.27 10.73 13.14
N ASP A 118 10.44 10.15 12.93
CA ASP A 118 11.74 10.65 13.33
C ASP A 118 12.53 11.07 12.10
N SER A 119 12.82 12.35 11.98
CA SER A 119 13.54 12.92 10.85
C SER A 119 14.93 13.43 11.25
N LYS A 120 15.87 13.33 10.34
CA LYS A 120 17.23 13.84 10.46
C LYS A 120 17.60 14.60 9.20
N ARG A 121 18.18 15.79 9.38
CA ARG A 121 18.71 16.61 8.29
C ARG A 121 20.13 17.06 8.64
N THR A 122 21.10 16.68 7.82
CA THR A 122 22.51 17.05 7.98
C THR A 122 22.83 18.26 7.09
N ILE A 123 23.33 19.32 7.68
CA ILE A 123 23.83 20.48 6.95
C ILE A 123 25.35 20.46 6.96
N ARG A 124 25.94 20.63 5.79
CA ARG A 124 27.39 20.79 5.63
C ARG A 124 27.69 22.03 4.83
N PHE A 125 28.25 23.02 5.49
CA PHE A 125 28.66 24.26 4.83
C PHE A 125 29.98 24.77 5.43
N LYS A 126 31.05 24.75 4.64
CA LYS A 126 32.42 25.08 5.10
C LYS A 126 32.80 24.24 6.33
N GLU A 127 33.04 24.90 7.47
CA GLU A 127 33.40 24.28 8.73
C GLU A 127 32.18 23.92 9.62
N ILE A 128 30.97 24.26 9.18
CA ILE A 128 29.74 23.98 9.92
C ILE A 128 29.19 22.61 9.47
N THR A 129 29.09 21.71 10.42
CA THR A 129 28.34 20.45 10.25
C THR A 129 27.32 20.35 11.39
N ASN A 130 26.03 20.41 11.08
CA ASN A 130 24.94 20.26 12.03
C ASN A 130 24.03 19.12 11.63
N ASP A 131 23.68 18.30 12.62
CA ASP A 131 22.66 17.26 12.53
C ASP A 131 21.40 17.75 13.24
N ASN A 132 20.40 18.16 12.48
CA ASN A 132 19.10 18.59 13.01
C ASN A 132 18.14 17.40 13.01
N ARG A 133 17.39 17.23 14.10
CA ARG A 133 16.43 16.14 14.26
C ARG A 133 15.09 16.68 14.73
N ALA A 134 14.01 16.05 14.27
CA ALA A 134 12.67 16.32 14.76
C ALA A 134 11.88 15.02 14.86
N SER A 135 11.07 14.93 15.92
CA SER A 135 10.11 13.85 16.12
C SER A 135 8.70 14.44 16.11
N TYR A 136 7.84 13.92 15.27
CA TYR A 136 6.47 14.42 15.13
C TYR A 136 5.52 13.32 14.66
N LYS A 137 4.22 13.60 14.74
CA LYS A 137 3.17 12.62 14.40
C LYS A 137 2.43 12.99 13.12
N ALA A 138 1.92 11.97 12.47
CA ALA A 138 1.01 12.14 11.35
C ALA A 138 -0.14 11.13 11.45
N SER A 139 -1.20 11.40 10.72
CA SER A 139 -2.32 10.48 10.53
C SER A 139 -2.67 10.37 9.06
N SER A 140 -3.16 9.21 8.65
CA SER A 140 -3.68 9.06 7.30
C SER A 140 -4.92 8.16 7.27
N TYR A 141 -5.79 8.42 6.31
CA TYR A 141 -7.00 7.66 6.04
C TYR A 141 -7.01 7.26 4.58
N GLN A 142 -7.48 6.06 4.31
CA GLN A 142 -7.56 5.55 2.95
C GLN A 142 -8.85 4.76 2.76
N GLY A 143 -9.46 4.89 1.58
CA GLY A 143 -10.56 4.07 1.14
C GLY A 143 -10.41 3.67 -0.32
N PHE A 144 -10.98 2.56 -0.72
CA PHE A 144 -10.99 2.09 -2.10
C PHE A 144 -12.26 1.30 -2.43
N ALA A 145 -12.58 1.24 -3.71
CA ALA A 145 -13.56 0.34 -4.29
C ALA A 145 -13.06 -0.15 -5.65
N GLU A 146 -13.25 -1.43 -5.94
CA GLU A 146 -12.86 -2.10 -7.19
C GLU A 146 -14.00 -2.99 -7.68
N LEU A 147 -14.31 -2.89 -8.96
CA LEU A 147 -15.23 -3.76 -9.67
C LEU A 147 -14.42 -4.68 -10.59
N GLY A 148 -14.68 -5.98 -10.54
CA GLY A 148 -14.14 -6.98 -11.44
C GLY A 148 -15.26 -7.72 -12.17
N TYR A 149 -14.95 -8.26 -13.34
CA TYR A 149 -15.85 -9.11 -14.11
C TYR A 149 -15.16 -10.42 -14.49
N ASN A 150 -15.65 -11.54 -13.97
CA ASN A 150 -15.07 -12.86 -14.15
C ASN A 150 -15.51 -13.49 -15.46
N ILE A 151 -14.55 -13.84 -16.31
CA ILE A 151 -14.76 -14.51 -17.60
C ILE A 151 -14.01 -15.83 -17.56
N ASP A 152 -14.73 -16.94 -17.52
CA ASP A 152 -14.14 -18.27 -17.62
C ASP A 152 -13.87 -18.61 -19.09
N THR A 153 -12.57 -18.81 -19.44
CA THR A 153 -12.12 -19.07 -20.80
C THR A 153 -11.73 -20.53 -21.04
N ARG A 154 -12.04 -21.48 -20.16
CA ARG A 154 -11.59 -22.88 -20.13
C ARG A 154 -10.10 -23.08 -19.80
N LEU A 155 -9.24 -22.12 -20.12
CA LEU A 155 -7.79 -22.19 -19.86
C LEU A 155 -7.39 -21.38 -18.62
N VAL A 156 -7.98 -20.21 -18.47
CA VAL A 156 -7.70 -19.27 -17.39
C VAL A 156 -8.97 -18.51 -17.04
N LEU A 157 -9.09 -18.10 -15.80
CA LEU A 157 -10.05 -17.09 -15.40
C LEU A 157 -9.48 -15.72 -15.76
N LEU A 158 -10.17 -14.99 -16.63
CA LEU A 158 -9.85 -13.63 -17.04
C LEU A 158 -10.73 -12.65 -16.25
N GLU A 159 -10.15 -11.69 -15.59
CA GLU A 159 -10.89 -10.67 -14.82
C GLU A 159 -10.41 -9.27 -15.21
N PRO A 160 -11.06 -8.58 -16.16
CA PRO A 160 -10.94 -7.13 -16.27
C PRO A 160 -11.49 -6.49 -15.02
N PHE A 161 -10.79 -5.46 -14.51
CA PHE A 161 -11.19 -4.73 -13.32
C PHE A 161 -10.94 -3.24 -13.47
N ALA A 162 -11.70 -2.46 -12.72
CA ALA A 162 -11.51 -1.02 -12.58
C ALA A 162 -11.83 -0.61 -11.16
N GLY A 163 -11.11 0.39 -10.66
CA GLY A 163 -11.31 0.84 -9.29
C GLY A 163 -10.88 2.27 -9.07
N ILE A 164 -11.26 2.73 -7.89
CA ILE A 164 -10.95 4.06 -7.37
C ILE A 164 -10.40 3.92 -5.95
N SER A 165 -9.46 4.77 -5.59
CA SER A 165 -9.01 4.86 -4.22
C SER A 165 -8.68 6.30 -3.86
N TYR A 166 -8.96 6.66 -2.62
CA TYR A 166 -8.69 7.97 -2.06
C TYR A 166 -7.85 7.82 -0.80
N ALA A 167 -6.78 8.61 -0.69
CA ALA A 167 -5.98 8.70 0.52
C ALA A 167 -5.83 10.17 0.93
N TYR A 168 -5.92 10.40 2.23
CA TYR A 168 -5.68 11.68 2.86
C TYR A 168 -4.64 11.51 3.96
N ALA A 169 -3.67 12.41 4.03
CA ALA A 169 -2.66 12.40 5.07
C ALA A 169 -2.50 13.81 5.65
N LYS A 170 -2.27 13.85 6.97
CA LYS A 170 -2.01 15.07 7.72
C LYS A 170 -0.81 14.85 8.62
N THR A 171 0.21 15.70 8.48
CA THR A 171 1.34 15.79 9.39
C THR A 171 1.13 16.92 10.39
N ASN A 172 1.58 16.71 11.63
CA ASN A 172 1.60 17.77 12.64
C ASN A 172 2.78 18.72 12.38
N SER A 173 2.75 19.89 13.02
CA SER A 173 3.88 20.78 13.09
C SER A 173 5.06 20.13 13.80
N PHE A 174 6.26 20.54 13.45
CA PHE A 174 7.49 20.07 14.09
C PHE A 174 8.46 21.21 14.34
N THR A 175 9.39 20.97 15.25
CA THR A 175 10.54 21.84 15.49
C THR A 175 11.76 20.94 15.62
N GLU A 176 12.81 21.24 14.85
CA GLU A 176 14.09 20.57 14.98
C GLU A 176 14.74 20.92 16.32
N ASN A 177 15.66 20.08 16.77
CA ASN A 177 16.42 20.31 17.99
C ASN A 177 17.19 21.64 17.91
N GLU A 178 17.57 22.16 19.08
CA GLU A 178 18.24 23.45 19.24
C GLU A 178 19.62 23.50 18.55
N ALA A 179 19.64 23.90 17.30
CA ALA A 179 20.85 24.20 16.53
C ALA A 179 20.64 25.54 15.81
N VAL A 180 21.73 26.23 15.48
CA VAL A 180 21.70 27.51 14.76
C VAL A 180 20.95 27.38 13.42
N THR A 181 20.91 26.20 12.86
CA THR A 181 20.27 25.88 11.58
C THR A 181 18.94 25.12 11.72
N ALA A 182 18.39 25.09 12.94
CA ALA A 182 17.13 24.40 13.22
C ALA A 182 15.95 25.04 12.48
N LEU A 183 15.10 24.21 11.92
CA LEU A 183 13.85 24.60 11.28
C LEU A 183 12.66 24.23 12.15
N SER A 184 11.66 25.08 12.13
CA SER A 184 10.30 24.71 12.53
C SER A 184 9.41 24.66 11.29
N GLY A 185 8.53 23.67 11.23
CA GLY A 185 7.61 23.47 10.13
C GLY A 185 6.16 23.49 10.61
N SER A 186 5.28 24.12 9.85
CA SER A 186 3.84 23.97 10.04
C SER A 186 3.43 22.54 9.62
N GLY A 187 2.30 22.08 10.15
CA GLY A 187 1.71 20.84 9.65
C GLY A 187 1.32 20.98 8.17
N ALA A 188 1.34 19.85 7.46
CA ALA A 188 0.95 19.77 6.06
C ALA A 188 -0.17 18.76 5.85
N THR A 189 -0.96 18.96 4.80
CA THR A 189 -1.97 18.00 4.35
C THR A 189 -1.72 17.60 2.91
N SER A 190 -2.02 16.37 2.58
CA SER A 190 -2.00 15.89 1.19
C SER A 190 -3.18 14.97 0.92
N SER A 191 -3.67 15.00 -0.29
CA SER A 191 -4.70 14.07 -0.75
C SER A 191 -4.28 13.45 -2.06
N LEU A 192 -4.72 12.22 -2.28
CA LEU A 192 -4.42 11.45 -3.48
C LEU A 192 -5.66 10.68 -3.89
N LEU A 193 -6.20 11.01 -5.04
CA LEU A 193 -7.22 10.25 -5.73
C LEU A 193 -6.57 9.44 -6.84
N SER A 194 -6.80 8.13 -6.86
CA SER A 194 -6.31 7.26 -7.92
C SER A 194 -7.46 6.51 -8.56
N ASN A 195 -7.54 6.58 -9.87
CA ASN A 195 -8.37 5.72 -10.69
C ASN A 195 -7.46 4.69 -11.34
N TYR A 196 -7.86 3.44 -11.34
CA TYR A 196 -7.06 2.38 -11.95
C TYR A 196 -7.93 1.38 -12.70
N LEU A 197 -7.33 0.75 -13.69
CA LEU A 197 -7.94 -0.33 -14.46
C LEU A 197 -6.88 -1.34 -14.86
N GLY A 198 -7.29 -2.56 -15.13
CA GLY A 198 -6.37 -3.62 -15.50
C GLY A 198 -7.06 -4.92 -15.86
N ILE A 199 -6.24 -5.92 -16.07
CA ILE A 199 -6.64 -7.29 -16.36
C ILE A 199 -5.89 -8.21 -15.41
N ARG A 200 -6.62 -9.14 -14.79
CA ARG A 200 -6.10 -10.21 -13.95
C ARG A 200 -6.36 -11.56 -14.63
N LEU A 201 -5.35 -12.41 -14.65
CA LEU A 201 -5.43 -13.79 -15.09
C LEU A 201 -5.15 -14.69 -13.91
N SER A 202 -5.95 -15.72 -13.72
CA SER A 202 -5.69 -16.73 -12.70
C SER A 202 -5.98 -18.13 -13.21
N ASN A 203 -5.25 -19.10 -12.67
CA ASN A 203 -5.49 -20.50 -12.93
C ASN A 203 -5.19 -21.34 -11.69
N ASN A 204 -5.95 -22.41 -11.50
CA ASN A 204 -5.80 -23.32 -10.38
C ASN A 204 -5.33 -24.70 -10.89
N TYR A 205 -4.23 -25.18 -10.34
CA TYR A 205 -3.64 -26.48 -10.64
C TYR A 205 -3.77 -27.39 -9.42
N ALA A 206 -4.56 -28.44 -9.52
CA ALA A 206 -4.62 -29.49 -8.50
C ALA A 206 -3.31 -30.30 -8.54
N ILE A 207 -2.62 -30.40 -7.39
CA ILE A 207 -1.41 -31.22 -7.23
C ILE A 207 -1.78 -32.57 -6.63
N SER A 208 -2.70 -32.58 -5.67
CA SER A 208 -3.27 -33.76 -5.03
C SER A 208 -4.72 -33.50 -4.61
N GLU A 209 -5.37 -34.48 -4.00
CA GLU A 209 -6.77 -34.33 -3.52
C GLU A 209 -6.97 -33.14 -2.57
N ASN A 210 -5.95 -32.79 -1.77
CA ASN A 210 -6.05 -31.73 -0.76
C ASN A 210 -5.11 -30.55 -1.00
N THR A 211 -4.31 -30.59 -2.07
CA THR A 211 -3.29 -29.57 -2.37
C THR A 211 -3.47 -28.99 -3.76
N SER A 212 -3.53 -27.70 -3.86
CA SER A 212 -3.57 -26.99 -5.16
C SER A 212 -2.70 -25.75 -5.15
N VAL A 213 -2.30 -25.30 -6.33
CA VAL A 213 -1.60 -24.04 -6.55
C VAL A 213 -2.46 -23.14 -7.41
N ASN A 214 -2.75 -21.96 -6.91
CA ASN A 214 -3.40 -20.91 -7.68
C ASN A 214 -2.34 -19.91 -8.16
N THR A 215 -2.23 -19.74 -9.46
CA THR A 215 -1.33 -18.77 -10.08
C THR A 215 -2.12 -17.53 -10.48
N LYS A 216 -1.54 -16.35 -10.25
CA LYS A 216 -2.16 -15.06 -10.58
C LYS A 216 -1.16 -14.14 -11.24
N VAL A 217 -1.59 -13.47 -12.31
CA VAL A 217 -0.84 -12.41 -12.97
C VAL A 217 -1.80 -11.26 -13.24
N ALA A 218 -1.37 -10.03 -12.98
CA ALA A 218 -2.15 -8.85 -13.32
C ALA A 218 -1.27 -7.78 -13.96
N LEU A 219 -1.87 -7.06 -14.90
CA LEU A 219 -1.32 -5.85 -15.50
C LEU A 219 -2.36 -4.74 -15.37
N GLY A 220 -1.92 -3.55 -15.04
CA GLY A 220 -2.83 -2.42 -14.91
C GLY A 220 -2.14 -1.07 -15.04
N TRP A 221 -2.96 -0.08 -15.25
CA TRP A 221 -2.61 1.32 -15.30
C TRP A 221 -3.39 2.07 -14.22
N GLN A 222 -2.73 3.04 -13.60
CA GLN A 222 -3.28 3.89 -12.55
C GLN A 222 -3.02 5.36 -12.88
N HIS A 223 -4.04 6.16 -12.79
CA HIS A 223 -3.97 7.62 -12.91
C HIS A 223 -4.17 8.27 -11.54
N ASN A 224 -3.23 9.16 -11.17
CA ASN A 224 -3.18 9.85 -9.89
C ASN A 224 -3.52 11.32 -10.05
N SER A 225 -4.50 11.78 -9.29
CA SER A 225 -4.78 13.20 -9.05
C SER A 225 -4.45 13.48 -7.58
N TYR A 226 -3.58 14.44 -7.32
CA TYR A 226 -3.08 14.68 -5.96
C TYR A 226 -2.94 16.16 -5.66
N THR A 227 -3.03 16.50 -4.38
CA THR A 227 -2.61 17.78 -3.83
C THR A 227 -1.18 17.64 -3.31
N GLN A 228 -0.26 18.41 -3.87
CA GLN A 228 1.12 18.42 -3.42
C GLN A 228 1.19 18.97 -1.99
N PRO A 229 1.84 18.27 -1.04
CA PRO A 229 1.97 18.79 0.31
C PRO A 229 2.93 19.98 0.29
N GLU A 230 2.49 21.08 0.88
CA GLU A 230 3.28 22.28 1.09
C GLU A 230 3.43 22.54 2.59
N THR A 231 4.62 22.92 3.01
CA THR A 231 4.95 23.20 4.41
C THR A 231 5.63 24.55 4.52
N MET A 232 5.15 25.41 5.40
CA MET A 232 5.84 26.64 5.79
C MET A 232 6.97 26.29 6.75
N LEU A 233 8.19 26.57 6.35
CA LEU A 233 9.39 26.38 7.18
C LEU A 233 9.93 27.74 7.66
N ASN A 234 10.41 27.78 8.90
CA ASN A 234 10.99 28.99 9.50
C ASN A 234 12.32 28.66 10.16
N PHE A 235 13.30 29.57 10.06
CA PHE A 235 14.51 29.59 10.88
C PHE A 235 14.30 30.50 12.10
N GLY A 236 14.09 29.91 13.28
CA GLY A 236 13.81 30.70 14.48
C GLY A 236 12.62 31.66 14.29
N ASN A 237 12.84 32.95 14.53
CA ASN A 237 11.82 34.01 14.40
C ASN A 237 11.85 34.71 13.02
N ASN A 238 12.60 34.20 12.05
CA ASN A 238 12.69 34.81 10.72
C ASN A 238 11.43 34.56 9.88
N PRO A 239 11.17 35.34 8.83
CA PRO A 239 10.09 35.08 7.88
C PRO A 239 10.20 33.67 7.31
N GLY A 240 9.08 32.98 7.23
CA GLY A 240 9.01 31.64 6.69
C GLY A 240 9.10 31.58 5.16
N PHE A 241 9.41 30.42 4.67
CA PHE A 241 9.40 30.11 3.25
C PHE A 241 8.63 28.79 3.00
N MET A 242 7.98 28.70 1.86
CA MET A 242 7.20 27.50 1.48
C MET A 242 8.12 26.48 0.83
N VAL A 243 7.95 25.22 1.22
CA VAL A 243 8.60 24.07 0.59
C VAL A 243 7.53 23.09 0.16
N ALA A 244 7.56 22.71 -1.11
CA ALA A 244 6.71 21.68 -1.68
C ALA A 244 7.40 20.31 -1.61
N GLY A 245 6.64 19.27 -1.38
CA GLY A 245 7.13 17.89 -1.44
C GLY A 245 7.39 17.44 -2.87
N LEU A 246 8.09 16.31 -3.03
CA LEU A 246 8.34 15.70 -4.34
C LEU A 246 7.00 15.35 -5.04
N PRO A 247 6.81 15.77 -6.31
CA PRO A 247 5.58 15.48 -7.03
C PRO A 247 5.41 13.96 -7.26
N LEU A 248 4.20 13.47 -7.14
CA LEU A 248 3.87 12.09 -7.47
C LEU A 248 3.66 11.94 -8.97
N SER A 249 4.08 10.79 -9.52
CA SER A 249 3.81 10.48 -10.92
C SER A 249 2.31 10.33 -11.16
N ARG A 250 1.80 10.98 -12.19
CA ARG A 250 0.37 10.94 -12.55
C ARG A 250 -0.03 9.58 -13.09
N ASP A 251 0.76 9.03 -13.99
CA ASP A 251 0.47 7.78 -14.68
C ASP A 251 1.48 6.71 -14.25
N VAL A 252 0.96 5.58 -13.76
CA VAL A 252 1.73 4.48 -13.22
C VAL A 252 1.29 3.19 -13.88
N LEU A 253 2.22 2.46 -14.45
CA LEU A 253 2.00 1.08 -14.88
C LEU A 253 2.41 0.13 -13.76
N TYR A 254 1.64 -0.94 -13.56
CA TYR A 254 2.00 -1.98 -12.61
C TYR A 254 1.81 -3.37 -13.18
N ALA A 255 2.68 -4.27 -12.74
CA ALA A 255 2.59 -5.69 -12.97
C ALA A 255 2.61 -6.44 -11.64
N GLN A 256 1.88 -7.53 -11.57
CA GLN A 256 1.73 -8.36 -10.39
C GLN A 256 1.83 -9.82 -10.76
N ALA A 257 2.50 -10.62 -9.94
CA ALA A 257 2.55 -12.07 -10.06
C ALA A 257 2.42 -12.70 -8.67
N GLY A 258 1.66 -13.77 -8.55
CA GLY A 258 1.41 -14.43 -7.28
C GLY A 258 1.19 -15.93 -7.43
N LEU A 259 1.54 -16.63 -6.35
CA LEU A 259 1.32 -18.06 -6.17
C LEU A 259 0.66 -18.27 -4.81
N ASP A 260 -0.51 -18.91 -4.79
CA ASP A 260 -1.17 -19.31 -3.55
C ASP A 260 -1.20 -20.84 -3.47
N PHE A 261 -0.51 -21.39 -2.51
CA PHE A 261 -0.46 -22.82 -2.19
C PHE A 261 -1.56 -23.14 -1.20
N ASN A 262 -2.58 -23.87 -1.59
CA ASN A 262 -3.55 -24.48 -0.68
C ASN A 262 -2.92 -25.77 -0.15
N LEU A 263 -2.32 -25.69 1.04
CA LEU A 263 -1.59 -26.81 1.67
C LEU A 263 -2.56 -27.87 2.21
N THR A 264 -3.71 -27.41 2.68
CA THR A 264 -4.82 -28.26 3.14
C THR A 264 -6.14 -27.60 2.75
N GLN A 265 -7.26 -28.23 3.02
CA GLN A 265 -8.59 -27.64 2.85
C GLN A 265 -8.80 -26.35 3.68
N ARG A 266 -7.98 -26.14 4.72
CA ARG A 266 -8.11 -25.01 5.66
C ARG A 266 -6.94 -24.03 5.65
N THR A 267 -5.77 -24.43 5.15
CA THR A 267 -4.54 -23.63 5.26
C THR A 267 -4.00 -23.29 3.90
N SER A 268 -3.69 -22.02 3.67
CA SER A 268 -3.01 -21.57 2.46
C SER A 268 -1.83 -20.65 2.77
N LEU A 269 -0.81 -20.77 1.93
CA LEU A 269 0.38 -19.92 1.94
C LEU A 269 0.47 -19.24 0.57
N GLY A 270 0.60 -17.93 0.56
CA GLY A 270 0.73 -17.13 -0.67
C GLY A 270 2.06 -16.39 -0.73
N LEU A 271 2.56 -16.25 -1.93
CA LEU A 271 3.70 -15.39 -2.27
C LEU A 271 3.29 -14.49 -3.43
N GLN A 272 3.51 -13.20 -3.31
CA GLN A 272 3.17 -12.23 -4.34
C GLN A 272 4.29 -11.21 -4.53
N TYR A 273 4.57 -10.91 -5.79
CA TYR A 273 5.41 -9.78 -6.21
C TYR A 273 4.57 -8.75 -6.93
N ARG A 274 4.84 -7.47 -6.70
CA ARG A 274 4.30 -6.33 -7.44
C ARG A 274 5.40 -5.37 -7.82
N GLY A 275 5.51 -5.06 -9.10
CA GLY A 275 6.36 -4.01 -9.65
C GLY A 275 5.51 -2.84 -10.14
N GLN A 276 5.99 -1.61 -9.94
CA GLN A 276 5.37 -0.40 -10.48
C GLN A 276 6.44 0.48 -11.11
N VAL A 277 6.11 1.06 -12.26
CA VAL A 277 6.98 1.99 -12.98
C VAL A 277 6.16 3.20 -13.43
N ALA A 278 6.77 4.36 -13.29
CA ALA A 278 6.23 5.62 -13.77
C ALA A 278 7.39 6.57 -14.13
N HIS A 279 7.08 7.72 -14.69
CA HIS A 279 8.11 8.72 -14.93
C HIS A 279 8.80 9.10 -13.60
N GLY A 280 10.10 8.86 -13.51
CA GLY A 280 10.90 9.16 -12.32
C GLY A 280 10.61 8.29 -11.10
N MET A 281 9.84 7.19 -11.23
CA MET A 281 9.51 6.31 -10.10
C MET A 281 9.60 4.83 -10.46
N GLN A 282 10.19 4.05 -9.56
CA GLN A 282 10.14 2.59 -9.56
C GLN A 282 9.83 2.10 -8.15
N ASP A 283 8.94 1.12 -8.02
CA ASP A 283 8.58 0.51 -6.73
C ASP A 283 8.43 -1.00 -6.91
N HIS A 284 8.99 -1.74 -5.97
CA HIS A 284 8.97 -3.20 -5.92
C HIS A 284 8.49 -3.66 -4.56
N ALA A 285 7.55 -4.57 -4.53
CA ALA A 285 7.02 -5.14 -3.30
C ALA A 285 6.92 -6.65 -3.37
N ILE A 286 7.27 -7.30 -2.27
CA ILE A 286 7.07 -8.73 -2.05
C ILE A 286 6.16 -8.89 -0.84
N LYS A 287 5.23 -9.85 -0.93
CA LYS A 287 4.30 -10.19 0.14
C LYS A 287 4.26 -11.69 0.33
N VAL A 288 4.19 -12.10 1.59
CA VAL A 288 3.90 -13.48 1.99
C VAL A 288 2.65 -13.46 2.85
N ASN A 289 1.70 -14.30 2.56
CA ASN A 289 0.47 -14.41 3.34
C ASN A 289 0.22 -15.85 3.79
N LEU A 290 -0.29 -16.00 5.00
CA LEU A 290 -0.78 -17.24 5.57
C LEU A 290 -2.24 -17.05 5.95
N ALA A 291 -3.11 -18.00 5.57
CA ALA A 291 -4.50 -17.97 6.01
C ALA A 291 -4.92 -19.35 6.52
N VAL A 292 -5.74 -19.33 7.57
CA VAL A 292 -6.34 -20.51 8.18
C VAL A 292 -7.85 -20.29 8.25
N ASN A 293 -8.62 -21.21 7.66
CA ASN A 293 -10.07 -21.18 7.62
C ASN A 293 -10.66 -22.20 8.60
N PHE A 294 -11.86 -21.91 9.12
CA PHE A 294 -12.59 -22.76 10.06
C PHE A 294 -14.10 -22.65 9.87
#